data_92f390d22f8858315252d86891a572fc
#
_entry.id   92f390d22f8858315252d86891a572fc
#
_cell.length_a   1.000
_cell.length_b   1.000
_cell.length_c   1.000
_cell.angle_alpha   90.00
_cell.angle_beta   90.00
_cell.angle_gamma   90.00
#
_symmetry.space_group_name_H-M   'P 1'
#
loop_
_entity.id
_entity.type
_entity.pdbx_description
1 polymer ?
#
loop_
_entity_poly.entity_id
_entity_poly.type
_entity_poly.pdbx_seq_one_letter_code
_entity_poly.pdbx_strand_id
1 'polypeptide(L)'
;MSALGNPSFPPSPKPSSPVLAPVQPAAPPPAASKGWMWIAGLLVVSGVAGWLYFGRNNSDPQQQAAAAQAAVKTVLVTKGELLQTVRVTGLTASRSFVNVTAPIQRGPETGPMVLLFLTPSGARVKKGELVAQIDSKSVEDHMDDIADDIEQADSDVRKRQAEQAVDLENLNQTIRNAKAGFDKAVLEAKAGEVRTEVERELLKLSVDEMAARYKQVQADTQFKLAGYASEIKILGITKTRHLRHRARHQADLVRFKIFAPMDGLAVVQPLFRGGEMTSIQQGDQLGPGQLFMKVVDPTKMVIEGNINQTDSSAFRLGQKANIRFDAYPAMTLTGEVDSIAALATKGFRENFYIRSLPVRVAIVGSDPNLIPDLSASADVTIGRVENATMLPLGAIHSEAGKEVVYVRSG
;
A
#
# COMPACT_ATOMS: atom_id res chain seq x y z
N MET A 1 18.31 -51.15 -19.71
CA MET A 1 18.93 -50.81 -21.03
C MET A 1 18.15 -49.62 -21.60
N SER A 2 18.86 -48.63 -22.03
CA SER A 2 18.51 -47.43 -22.76
C SER A 2 18.48 -46.16 -21.98
N ALA A 3 19.55 -45.47 -22.19
CA ALA A 3 20.02 -44.16 -21.89
C ALA A 3 19.04 -43.04 -22.21
N LEU A 4 18.84 -42.13 -21.27
CA LEU A 4 18.27 -40.82 -21.50
C LEU A 4 19.40 -39.79 -21.54
N GLY A 5 19.56 -39.17 -22.69
CA GLY A 5 20.58 -38.16 -22.96
C GLY A 5 20.29 -36.86 -22.24
N ASN A 6 21.33 -36.29 -21.67
CA ASN A 6 21.39 -35.00 -21.03
C ASN A 6 21.39 -33.88 -22.10
N PRO A 7 20.56 -32.84 -22.03
CA PRO A 7 20.73 -31.69 -22.92
C PRO A 7 21.84 -30.78 -22.41
N SER A 8 22.88 -30.62 -23.24
CA SER A 8 24.00 -29.70 -23.07
C SER A 8 23.55 -28.24 -23.19
N PHE A 9 23.79 -27.44 -22.14
CA PHE A 9 23.65 -25.98 -22.15
C PHE A 9 24.85 -25.35 -22.87
N PRO A 10 24.67 -24.29 -23.67
CA PRO A 10 25.75 -23.54 -24.27
C PRO A 10 26.48 -22.69 -23.19
N PRO A 11 27.79 -22.45 -23.33
CA PRO A 11 28.57 -21.69 -22.37
C PRO A 11 28.25 -20.19 -22.43
N SER A 12 28.17 -19.57 -21.25
CA SER A 12 28.01 -18.14 -21.05
C SER A 12 29.18 -17.33 -21.60
N PRO A 13 28.97 -16.12 -22.17
CA PRO A 13 30.05 -15.27 -22.67
C PRO A 13 30.85 -14.66 -21.52
N LYS A 14 32.18 -14.67 -21.70
CA LYS A 14 33.17 -14.06 -20.80
C LYS A 14 32.99 -12.52 -20.79
N PRO A 15 33.23 -11.84 -19.67
CA PRO A 15 33.22 -10.39 -19.63
C PRO A 15 34.46 -9.83 -20.36
N SER A 16 34.20 -8.90 -21.28
CA SER A 16 35.22 -8.12 -21.99
C SER A 16 35.85 -7.08 -21.05
N SER A 17 37.17 -7.16 -20.92
CA SER A 17 38.00 -6.16 -20.22
C SER A 17 37.98 -4.82 -20.97
N PRO A 18 38.06 -3.67 -20.27
CA PRO A 18 38.11 -2.36 -20.91
C PRO A 18 39.48 -2.15 -21.58
N VAL A 19 39.43 -1.83 -22.87
CA VAL A 19 40.58 -1.43 -23.67
C VAL A 19 41.02 -0.05 -23.23
N LEU A 20 42.23 0.05 -22.66
CA LEU A 20 42.95 1.32 -22.42
C LEU A 20 43.35 1.93 -23.74
N ALA A 21 42.97 3.20 -23.96
CA ALA A 21 43.42 3.99 -25.11
C ALA A 21 44.92 4.28 -25.05
N PRO A 22 45.64 4.30 -26.21
CA PRO A 22 47.07 4.51 -26.22
C PRO A 22 47.46 5.96 -25.89
N VAL A 23 48.42 6.11 -24.99
CA VAL A 23 49.07 7.36 -24.62
C VAL A 23 49.91 7.84 -25.81
N GLN A 24 49.64 9.03 -26.32
CA GLN A 24 50.50 9.71 -27.32
C GLN A 24 51.80 10.16 -26.68
N PRO A 25 52.96 9.96 -27.36
CA PRO A 25 54.24 10.46 -26.86
C PRO A 25 54.35 11.97 -27.05
N ALA A 26 54.93 12.60 -26.01
CA ALA A 26 55.23 14.06 -25.97
C ALA A 26 56.25 14.45 -27.03
N ALA A 27 56.02 15.62 -27.65
CA ALA A 27 56.90 16.24 -28.62
C ALA A 27 58.22 16.75 -27.99
N PRO A 28 59.34 16.72 -28.73
CA PRO A 28 60.64 17.20 -28.21
C PRO A 28 60.69 18.71 -28.11
N PRO A 29 61.56 19.27 -27.19
CA PRO A 29 61.66 20.70 -26.99
C PRO A 29 62.45 21.40 -28.12
N PRO A 30 62.15 22.66 -28.46
CA PRO A 30 62.82 23.37 -29.52
C PRO A 30 64.21 23.84 -29.06
N ALA A 31 65.14 23.92 -30.03
CA ALA A 31 66.55 24.23 -29.87
C ALA A 31 66.78 25.67 -29.38
N ALA A 32 67.77 25.80 -28.49
CA ALA A 32 68.22 27.06 -27.88
C ALA A 32 68.75 28.05 -28.91
N SER A 33 68.14 29.23 -28.95
CA SER A 33 68.68 30.36 -29.72
C SER A 33 69.54 31.26 -28.79
N LYS A 34 70.66 31.70 -29.36
CA LYS A 34 71.70 32.57 -28.75
C LYS A 34 71.14 33.95 -28.37
N GLY A 35 70.43 34.08 -27.26
CA GLY A 35 69.95 35.34 -26.70
C GLY A 35 70.41 35.64 -25.26
N TRP A 36 71.32 34.80 -24.70
CA TRP A 36 71.70 34.84 -23.28
C TRP A 36 72.49 36.10 -22.85
N MET A 37 73.16 36.79 -23.76
CA MET A 37 74.01 37.94 -23.35
C MET A 37 73.22 39.21 -23.02
N TRP A 38 71.97 39.35 -23.46
CA TRP A 38 71.13 40.52 -23.15
C TRP A 38 70.31 40.37 -21.86
N ILE A 39 70.08 39.17 -21.41
CA ILE A 39 69.30 38.86 -20.18
C ILE A 39 70.16 39.09 -18.93
N ALA A 40 71.47 38.89 -19.00
CA ALA A 40 72.35 39.10 -17.87
C ALA A 40 72.50 40.63 -17.50
N GLY A 41 72.40 41.51 -18.47
CA GLY A 41 72.44 42.96 -18.24
C GLY A 41 71.16 43.50 -17.56
N LEU A 42 70.02 42.93 -17.92
CA LEU A 42 68.69 43.35 -17.34
C LEU A 42 68.53 42.86 -15.90
N LEU A 43 69.11 41.71 -15.53
CA LEU A 43 69.02 41.18 -14.18
C LEU A 43 69.87 41.94 -13.16
N VAL A 44 70.99 42.53 -13.58
CA VAL A 44 71.79 43.40 -12.69
C VAL A 44 71.10 44.70 -12.42
N VAL A 45 70.46 45.35 -13.43
CA VAL A 45 69.72 46.61 -13.24
C VAL A 45 68.45 46.36 -12.43
N SER A 46 67.73 45.26 -12.61
CA SER A 46 66.53 44.93 -11.82
C SER A 46 66.90 44.55 -10.39
N GLY A 47 68.08 43.91 -10.15
CA GLY A 47 68.60 43.61 -8.80
C GLY A 47 68.92 44.82 -7.98
N VAL A 48 69.52 45.82 -8.60
CA VAL A 48 69.82 47.11 -7.91
C VAL A 48 68.57 47.94 -7.69
N ALA A 49 67.67 48.01 -8.65
CA ALA A 49 66.35 48.66 -8.46
C ALA A 49 65.48 47.92 -7.41
N GLY A 50 65.50 46.58 -7.38
CA GLY A 50 64.82 45.78 -6.37
C GLY A 50 65.39 45.98 -4.96
N TRP A 51 66.72 46.08 -4.84
CA TRP A 51 67.38 46.38 -3.56
C TRP A 51 67.09 47.78 -3.04
N LEU A 52 67.02 48.78 -3.92
CA LEU A 52 66.63 50.18 -3.56
C LEU A 52 65.15 50.31 -3.26
N TYR A 53 64.28 49.48 -3.87
CA TYR A 53 62.82 49.51 -3.63
C TYR A 53 62.47 48.68 -2.36
N PHE A 54 63.06 47.52 -2.11
CA PHE A 54 62.84 46.72 -0.92
C PHE A 54 63.58 47.18 0.32
N GLY A 55 64.82 47.87 0.14
CA GLY A 55 65.56 48.39 1.27
C GLY A 55 64.97 49.63 1.90
N ARG A 56 64.01 50.28 1.22
CA ARG A 56 63.35 51.54 1.72
C ARG A 56 62.02 51.23 2.41
N ASN A 57 61.56 50.07 2.38
CA ASN A 57 60.26 49.68 2.97
C ASN A 57 60.41 48.68 4.17
N ASN A 58 61.52 48.85 4.93
CA ASN A 58 61.60 48.21 6.25
C ASN A 58 60.86 49.14 7.23
N SER A 59 59.51 49.11 7.15
CA SER A 59 58.68 49.35 8.30
C SER A 59 58.84 48.20 9.27
N ASP A 60 59.30 48.55 10.48
CA ASP A 60 59.65 47.61 11.57
C ASP A 60 58.64 46.50 11.73
N PRO A 61 59.08 45.20 11.67
CA PRO A 61 58.20 44.05 11.94
C PRO A 61 57.58 44.09 13.34
N GLN A 62 58.16 44.87 14.28
CA GLN A 62 57.59 45.07 15.60
C GLN A 62 56.36 45.98 15.65
N GLN A 63 56.19 46.94 14.72
CA GLN A 63 54.96 47.76 14.63
C GLN A 63 53.82 47.02 13.95
N GLN A 64 54.10 46.12 12.98
CA GLN A 64 53.05 45.25 12.40
C GLN A 64 52.66 44.11 13.34
N ALA A 65 53.60 43.61 14.16
CA ALA A 65 53.27 42.66 15.20
C ALA A 65 52.47 43.29 16.38
N ALA A 66 52.69 44.56 16.67
CA ALA A 66 51.90 45.27 17.68
C ALA A 66 50.50 45.68 17.17
N ALA A 67 50.33 45.92 15.86
CA ALA A 67 49.01 46.17 15.24
C ALA A 67 48.22 44.88 14.97
N ALA A 68 48.94 43.75 14.80
CA ALA A 68 48.31 42.40 14.75
C ALA A 68 48.05 41.81 16.13
N GLN A 69 48.53 42.45 17.22
CA GLN A 69 48.11 42.10 18.57
C GLN A 69 46.66 42.56 18.79
N ALA A 70 45.78 41.71 18.22
CA ALA A 70 44.46 41.47 18.79
C ALA A 70 43.55 42.70 18.80
N ALA A 71 42.92 42.96 17.68
CA ALA A 71 41.52 43.33 17.78
C ALA A 71 40.81 42.14 18.43
N VAL A 72 40.88 42.01 19.76
CA VAL A 72 40.11 41.04 20.51
C VAL A 72 38.67 41.28 20.13
N LYS A 73 38.11 40.34 19.39
CA LYS A 73 36.74 40.42 18.90
C LYS A 73 35.82 40.46 20.11
N THR A 74 35.42 41.65 20.50
CA THR A 74 34.52 41.81 21.65
C THR A 74 33.07 41.65 21.21
N VAL A 75 32.29 40.99 22.00
CA VAL A 75 30.85 40.84 21.78
C VAL A 75 30.11 41.46 22.97
N LEU A 76 29.04 42.17 22.66
CA LEU A 76 28.20 42.77 23.70
C LEU A 76 27.38 41.68 24.36
N VAL A 77 27.41 41.66 25.68
CA VAL A 77 26.52 40.83 26.51
C VAL A 77 25.12 41.42 26.42
N THR A 78 24.16 40.65 26.02
CA THR A 78 22.75 41.02 25.94
C THR A 78 21.93 40.33 27.00
N LYS A 79 20.94 41.00 27.56
CA LYS A 79 19.90 40.39 28.37
C LYS A 79 18.70 40.08 27.47
N GLY A 80 18.23 38.86 27.54
CA GLY A 80 17.10 38.42 26.72
C GLY A 80 16.52 37.10 27.21
N GLU A 81 15.65 36.60 26.42
CA GLU A 81 15.03 35.30 26.66
C GLU A 81 15.89 34.18 26.07
N LEU A 82 16.28 33.23 26.88
CA LEU A 82 16.98 32.01 26.44
C LEU A 82 15.96 30.87 26.29
N LEU A 83 15.77 30.43 25.05
CA LEU A 83 14.95 29.25 24.75
C LEU A 83 15.84 28.03 24.62
N GLN A 84 15.54 27.02 25.41
CA GLN A 84 16.13 25.70 25.24
C GLN A 84 15.24 24.89 24.28
N THR A 85 15.78 24.50 23.16
CA THR A 85 15.04 23.78 22.13
C THR A 85 15.66 22.41 21.84
N VAL A 86 14.81 21.43 21.55
CA VAL A 86 15.22 20.12 21.03
C VAL A 86 14.64 19.97 19.64
N ARG A 87 15.49 19.56 18.70
CA ARG A 87 15.09 19.38 17.32
C ARG A 87 14.54 17.99 17.10
N VAL A 88 13.33 17.93 16.58
CA VAL A 88 12.65 16.71 16.11
C VAL A 88 12.67 16.76 14.57
N THR A 89 13.34 15.82 13.93
CA THR A 89 13.33 15.66 12.47
C THR A 89 12.39 14.53 12.08
N GLY A 90 11.66 14.73 10.99
CA GLY A 90 10.69 13.75 10.54
C GLY A 90 10.05 14.10 9.22
N LEU A 91 9.00 13.39 8.88
CA LEU A 91 8.22 13.59 7.67
C LEU A 91 6.86 14.22 8.02
N THR A 92 6.37 15.04 7.11
CA THR A 92 4.99 15.53 7.22
C THR A 92 4.02 14.39 6.92
N ALA A 93 2.98 14.28 7.71
CA ALA A 93 1.88 13.33 7.52
C ALA A 93 0.55 14.05 7.78
N SER A 94 -0.53 13.54 7.24
CA SER A 94 -1.85 14.04 7.63
C SER A 94 -2.33 13.30 8.89
N ARG A 95 -2.86 14.07 9.85
CA ARG A 95 -3.53 13.49 11.03
C ARG A 95 -4.80 12.73 10.68
N SER A 96 -5.48 13.14 9.62
CA SER A 96 -6.75 12.56 9.16
C SER A 96 -6.58 12.01 7.74
N PHE A 97 -6.64 10.70 7.62
CA PHE A 97 -6.56 10.03 6.32
C PHE A 97 -7.47 8.82 6.29
N VAL A 98 -7.86 8.43 5.09
CA VAL A 98 -8.59 7.18 4.85
C VAL A 98 -7.81 6.35 3.82
N ASN A 99 -7.60 5.09 4.17
CA ASN A 99 -6.97 4.13 3.29
C ASN A 99 -7.94 3.69 2.19
N VAL A 100 -7.47 3.67 0.96
CA VAL A 100 -8.19 3.14 -0.20
C VAL A 100 -7.51 1.84 -0.61
N THR A 101 -8.26 0.76 -0.48
CA THR A 101 -7.78 -0.60 -0.78
C THR A 101 -8.48 -1.17 -1.99
N ALA A 102 -7.81 -2.06 -2.70
CA ALA A 102 -8.44 -2.84 -3.76
C ALA A 102 -9.59 -3.69 -3.18
N PRO A 103 -10.70 -3.86 -3.91
CA PRO A 103 -11.84 -4.65 -3.46
C PRO A 103 -11.43 -6.08 -3.13
N ILE A 104 -12.08 -6.66 -2.12
CA ILE A 104 -11.92 -8.07 -1.82
C ILE A 104 -12.96 -8.82 -2.64
N GLN A 105 -12.51 -9.54 -3.65
CA GLN A 105 -13.33 -10.47 -4.41
C GLN A 105 -13.63 -11.70 -3.54
N ARG A 106 -14.86 -12.19 -3.60
CA ARG A 106 -15.29 -13.38 -2.87
C ARG A 106 -15.65 -14.49 -3.85
N GLY A 107 -14.88 -15.56 -3.86
CA GLY A 107 -15.15 -16.73 -4.71
C GLY A 107 -13.88 -17.46 -5.11
N PRO A 108 -14.00 -18.62 -5.77
CA PRO A 108 -12.84 -19.40 -6.23
C PRO A 108 -12.07 -18.75 -7.39
N GLU A 109 -12.67 -17.79 -8.08
CA GLU A 109 -12.12 -17.13 -9.29
C GLU A 109 -11.55 -15.75 -8.99
N THR A 110 -10.87 -15.61 -7.85
CA THR A 110 -10.17 -14.37 -7.49
C THR A 110 -8.87 -14.26 -8.26
N GLY A 111 -8.87 -13.46 -9.33
CA GLY A 111 -7.67 -13.13 -10.10
C GLY A 111 -7.01 -11.82 -9.68
N PRO A 112 -5.80 -11.53 -10.19
CA PRO A 112 -5.20 -10.21 -10.04
C PRO A 112 -6.05 -9.16 -10.75
N MET A 113 -6.27 -8.03 -10.07
CA MET A 113 -7.07 -6.92 -10.57
C MET A 113 -6.17 -5.91 -11.28
N VAL A 114 -6.36 -5.71 -12.57
CA VAL A 114 -5.61 -4.71 -13.34
C VAL A 114 -6.22 -3.33 -13.13
N LEU A 115 -5.38 -2.36 -12.82
CA LEU A 115 -5.79 -0.97 -12.59
C LEU A 115 -5.95 -0.24 -13.93
N LEU A 116 -7.17 0.04 -14.34
CA LEU A 116 -7.48 0.71 -15.61
C LEU A 116 -7.35 2.23 -15.52
N PHE A 117 -7.72 2.80 -14.39
CA PHE A 117 -7.63 4.23 -14.11
C PHE A 117 -7.14 4.47 -12.70
N LEU A 118 -6.27 5.46 -12.53
CA LEU A 118 -5.76 5.90 -11.23
C LEU A 118 -5.61 7.42 -11.23
N THR A 119 -6.18 8.07 -10.24
CA THR A 119 -5.97 9.50 -10.00
C THR A 119 -4.49 9.75 -9.63
N PRO A 120 -3.81 10.72 -10.25
CA PRO A 120 -2.41 10.99 -9.98
C PRO A 120 -2.19 11.43 -8.52
N SER A 121 -1.03 11.06 -7.98
CA SER A 121 -0.65 11.47 -6.63
C SER A 121 -0.55 12.99 -6.52
N GLY A 122 -1.08 13.57 -5.43
CA GLY A 122 -1.14 15.01 -5.21
C GLY A 122 -2.39 15.69 -5.79
N ALA A 123 -3.25 14.97 -6.52
CA ALA A 123 -4.51 15.53 -7.00
C ALA A 123 -5.50 15.77 -5.85
N ARG A 124 -6.23 16.89 -5.91
CA ARG A 124 -7.34 17.15 -4.98
C ARG A 124 -8.58 16.42 -5.45
N VAL A 125 -9.19 15.66 -4.55
CA VAL A 125 -10.39 14.86 -4.80
C VAL A 125 -11.49 15.25 -3.84
N LYS A 126 -12.74 15.16 -4.32
CA LYS A 126 -13.95 15.35 -3.49
C LYS A 126 -14.52 14.00 -3.10
N LYS A 127 -15.21 13.96 -1.98
CA LYS A 127 -15.95 12.77 -1.55
C LYS A 127 -16.93 12.29 -2.65
N GLY A 128 -16.84 11.02 -3.00
CA GLY A 128 -17.65 10.44 -4.07
C GLY A 128 -17.10 10.64 -5.49
N GLU A 129 -15.94 11.26 -5.66
CA GLU A 129 -15.23 11.36 -6.94
C GLU A 129 -14.51 10.04 -7.25
N LEU A 130 -14.50 9.63 -8.53
CA LEU A 130 -13.82 8.41 -8.97
C LEU A 130 -12.31 8.58 -8.84
N VAL A 131 -11.67 7.76 -8.01
CA VAL A 131 -10.22 7.82 -7.77
C VAL A 131 -9.45 6.67 -8.39
N ALA A 132 -10.10 5.53 -8.60
CA ALA A 132 -9.52 4.41 -9.31
C ALA A 132 -10.60 3.55 -9.97
N GLN A 133 -10.25 2.88 -11.05
CA GLN A 133 -11.11 1.91 -11.72
C GLN A 133 -10.28 0.67 -12.05
N ILE A 134 -10.82 -0.47 -11.71
CA ILE A 134 -10.27 -1.79 -12.02
C ILE A 134 -10.88 -2.27 -13.34
N ASP A 135 -10.11 -3.01 -14.11
CA ASP A 135 -10.60 -3.65 -15.35
C ASP A 135 -11.69 -4.67 -15.00
N SER A 136 -12.86 -4.46 -15.58
CA SER A 136 -14.03 -5.31 -15.36
C SER A 136 -14.25 -6.34 -16.46
N LYS A 137 -13.47 -6.26 -17.56
CA LYS A 137 -13.75 -7.03 -18.79
C LYS A 137 -13.85 -8.54 -18.56
N SER A 138 -12.89 -9.11 -17.83
CA SER A 138 -12.92 -10.56 -17.53
C SER A 138 -14.12 -10.97 -16.68
N VAL A 139 -14.58 -10.11 -15.76
CA VAL A 139 -15.76 -10.38 -14.93
C VAL A 139 -17.04 -10.20 -15.71
N GLU A 140 -17.09 -9.24 -16.63
CA GLU A 140 -18.22 -9.05 -17.55
C GLU A 140 -18.38 -10.25 -18.47
N ASP A 141 -17.29 -10.70 -19.13
CA ASP A 141 -17.32 -11.90 -19.99
C ASP A 141 -17.78 -13.15 -19.21
N HIS A 142 -17.27 -13.32 -17.99
CA HIS A 142 -17.72 -14.43 -17.12
C HIS A 142 -19.18 -14.31 -16.68
N MET A 143 -19.72 -13.10 -16.55
CA MET A 143 -21.14 -12.92 -16.28
C MET A 143 -22.05 -13.34 -17.42
N ASP A 144 -21.58 -13.22 -18.66
CA ASP A 144 -22.31 -13.73 -19.84
C ASP A 144 -22.35 -15.26 -19.80
N ASP A 145 -21.23 -15.93 -19.46
CA ASP A 145 -21.19 -17.39 -19.27
C ASP A 145 -22.16 -17.85 -18.16
N ILE A 146 -22.21 -17.12 -17.04
CA ILE A 146 -23.16 -17.44 -15.96
C ILE A 146 -24.62 -17.21 -16.41
N ALA A 147 -24.88 -16.24 -17.29
CA ALA A 147 -26.22 -16.03 -17.82
C ALA A 147 -26.68 -17.24 -18.64
N ASP A 148 -25.80 -17.78 -19.49
CA ASP A 148 -26.05 -19.02 -20.26
C ASP A 148 -26.27 -20.22 -19.34
N ASP A 149 -25.45 -20.36 -18.27
CA ASP A 149 -25.63 -21.41 -17.24
C ASP A 149 -27.00 -21.34 -16.56
N ILE A 150 -27.50 -20.13 -16.29
CA ILE A 150 -28.82 -19.91 -15.68
C ILE A 150 -29.92 -20.33 -16.68
N GLU A 151 -29.81 -19.99 -17.95
CA GLU A 151 -30.78 -20.35 -18.99
C GLU A 151 -30.79 -21.87 -19.20
N GLN A 152 -29.62 -22.51 -19.24
CA GLN A 152 -29.49 -23.95 -19.31
C GLN A 152 -30.16 -24.62 -18.09
N ALA A 153 -29.84 -24.17 -16.88
CA ALA A 153 -30.46 -24.71 -15.66
C ALA A 153 -31.98 -24.55 -15.61
N ASP A 154 -32.48 -23.42 -16.16
CA ASP A 154 -33.92 -23.19 -16.28
C ASP A 154 -34.57 -24.15 -17.31
N SER A 155 -33.89 -24.38 -18.43
CA SER A 155 -34.32 -25.31 -19.45
C SER A 155 -34.35 -26.75 -18.93
N ASP A 156 -33.37 -27.14 -18.12
CA ASP A 156 -33.31 -28.45 -17.48
C ASP A 156 -34.46 -28.64 -16.49
N VAL A 157 -34.81 -27.63 -15.72
CA VAL A 157 -36.00 -27.66 -14.84
C VAL A 157 -37.26 -27.85 -15.66
N ARG A 158 -37.47 -27.05 -16.72
CA ARG A 158 -38.64 -27.14 -17.59
C ARG A 158 -38.74 -28.50 -18.29
N LYS A 159 -37.64 -29.00 -18.82
CA LYS A 159 -37.55 -30.30 -19.45
C LYS A 159 -37.96 -31.41 -18.46
N ARG A 160 -37.40 -31.41 -17.26
CA ARG A 160 -37.70 -32.41 -16.24
C ARG A 160 -39.15 -32.32 -15.77
N GLN A 161 -39.72 -31.14 -15.64
CA GLN A 161 -41.15 -30.94 -15.35
C GLN A 161 -42.04 -31.54 -16.43
N ALA A 162 -41.71 -31.36 -17.70
CA ALA A 162 -42.48 -31.93 -18.82
C ALA A 162 -42.39 -33.49 -18.84
N GLU A 163 -41.19 -34.02 -18.62
CA GLU A 163 -40.99 -35.50 -18.49
C GLU A 163 -41.81 -36.04 -17.33
N GLN A 164 -41.76 -35.40 -16.17
CA GLN A 164 -42.55 -35.83 -14.99
C GLN A 164 -44.06 -35.75 -15.22
N ALA A 165 -44.54 -34.80 -16.03
CA ALA A 165 -45.96 -34.74 -16.36
C ALA A 165 -46.39 -35.96 -17.18
N VAL A 166 -45.57 -36.43 -18.10
CA VAL A 166 -45.81 -37.68 -18.85
C VAL A 166 -45.74 -38.88 -17.94
N ASP A 167 -44.72 -38.97 -17.07
CA ASP A 167 -44.56 -40.05 -16.10
C ASP A 167 -45.73 -40.11 -15.14
N LEU A 168 -46.28 -38.97 -14.70
CA LEU A 168 -47.44 -38.88 -13.84
C LEU A 168 -48.69 -39.45 -14.49
N GLU A 169 -48.92 -39.13 -15.79
CA GLU A 169 -50.08 -39.71 -16.50
C GLU A 169 -49.95 -41.21 -16.68
N ASN A 170 -48.75 -41.73 -16.99
CA ASN A 170 -48.47 -43.15 -17.06
C ASN A 170 -48.72 -43.84 -15.71
N LEU A 171 -48.36 -43.20 -14.61
CA LEU A 171 -48.58 -43.67 -13.26
C LEU A 171 -50.07 -43.71 -12.91
N ASN A 172 -50.80 -42.65 -13.25
CA ASN A 172 -52.25 -42.58 -13.09
C ASN A 172 -52.96 -43.67 -13.90
N GLN A 173 -52.48 -43.97 -15.12
CA GLN A 173 -53.03 -45.06 -15.94
C GLN A 173 -52.75 -46.41 -15.26
N THR A 174 -51.57 -46.60 -14.66
CA THR A 174 -51.22 -47.85 -13.93
C THR A 174 -52.13 -48.03 -12.73
N ILE A 175 -52.44 -46.98 -11.96
CA ILE A 175 -53.40 -46.99 -10.85
C ILE A 175 -54.78 -47.34 -11.34
N ARG A 176 -55.26 -46.72 -12.42
CA ARG A 176 -56.58 -47.00 -12.99
C ARG A 176 -56.70 -48.45 -13.40
N ASN A 177 -55.66 -49.01 -14.06
CA ASN A 177 -55.64 -50.41 -14.50
C ASN A 177 -55.64 -51.39 -13.30
N ALA A 178 -54.81 -51.11 -12.26
CA ALA A 178 -54.81 -51.93 -11.05
C ALA A 178 -56.12 -51.92 -10.30
N LYS A 179 -56.77 -50.72 -10.22
CA LYS A 179 -58.11 -50.56 -9.64
C LYS A 179 -59.15 -51.34 -10.45
N ALA A 180 -59.16 -51.19 -11.77
CA ALA A 180 -60.12 -51.95 -12.63
C ALA A 180 -59.95 -53.44 -12.50
N GLY A 181 -58.72 -53.97 -12.36
CA GLY A 181 -58.44 -55.35 -12.05
C GLY A 181 -59.03 -55.83 -10.71
N PHE A 182 -58.85 -55.01 -9.68
CA PHE A 182 -59.45 -55.28 -8.35
C PHE A 182 -60.97 -55.25 -8.40
N ASP A 183 -61.55 -54.18 -8.97
CA ASP A 183 -63.02 -54.06 -9.10
C ASP A 183 -63.61 -55.24 -9.89
N LYS A 184 -62.95 -55.69 -10.96
CA LYS A 184 -63.29 -56.90 -11.72
C LYS A 184 -63.27 -58.15 -10.86
N ALA A 185 -62.20 -58.44 -10.13
CA ALA A 185 -62.07 -59.58 -9.25
C ALA A 185 -63.17 -59.59 -8.17
N VAL A 186 -63.55 -58.43 -7.60
CA VAL A 186 -64.64 -58.31 -6.64
C VAL A 186 -66.00 -58.65 -7.27
N LEU A 187 -66.24 -58.23 -8.51
CA LEU A 187 -67.48 -58.54 -9.23
C LEU A 187 -67.54 -60.01 -9.56
N GLU A 188 -66.44 -60.66 -9.99
CA GLU A 188 -66.38 -62.09 -10.26
C GLU A 188 -66.57 -62.91 -9.00
N ALA A 189 -66.06 -62.51 -7.85
CA ALA A 189 -66.29 -63.18 -6.56
C ALA A 189 -67.74 -63.06 -6.14
N LYS A 190 -68.41 -61.94 -6.34
CA LYS A 190 -69.85 -61.77 -6.09
C LYS A 190 -70.72 -62.62 -6.99
N ALA A 191 -70.33 -62.80 -8.27
CA ALA A 191 -71.06 -63.70 -9.20
C ALA A 191 -70.81 -65.22 -8.93
N GLY A 192 -69.87 -65.51 -8.07
CA GLY A 192 -69.48 -66.93 -7.71
C GLY A 192 -70.31 -67.62 -6.65
N GLU A 193 -71.42 -67.01 -6.17
CA GLU A 193 -72.29 -67.63 -5.11
C GLU A 193 -72.90 -68.98 -5.47
N VAL A 194 -72.99 -69.25 -6.74
CA VAL A 194 -73.57 -70.56 -7.27
C VAL A 194 -72.47 -71.61 -7.59
N ARG A 195 -71.19 -71.35 -7.32
CA ARG A 195 -70.04 -72.15 -7.68
C ARG A 195 -69.62 -73.11 -6.52
N THR A 196 -68.76 -74.08 -6.83
CA THR A 196 -68.19 -75.03 -5.86
C THR A 196 -67.37 -74.28 -4.78
N GLU A 197 -67.21 -74.90 -3.62
CA GLU A 197 -66.46 -74.38 -2.47
C GLU A 197 -65.00 -73.97 -2.87
N VAL A 198 -64.36 -74.90 -3.62
CA VAL A 198 -62.97 -74.67 -4.11
C VAL A 198 -62.92 -73.45 -5.05
N GLU A 199 -63.90 -73.35 -5.95
CA GLU A 199 -63.92 -72.17 -6.88
C GLU A 199 -64.16 -70.84 -6.14
N ARG A 200 -65.02 -70.86 -5.09
CA ARG A 200 -65.21 -69.66 -4.25
C ARG A 200 -63.96 -69.22 -3.50
N GLU A 201 -63.19 -70.21 -2.99
CA GLU A 201 -61.93 -69.90 -2.31
C GLU A 201 -60.89 -69.41 -3.28
N LEU A 202 -60.78 -69.88 -4.52
CA LEU A 202 -59.90 -69.34 -5.57
C LEU A 202 -60.29 -67.93 -5.96
N LEU A 203 -61.61 -67.63 -6.02
CA LEU A 203 -62.08 -66.26 -6.30
C LEU A 203 -61.74 -65.28 -5.17
N LYS A 204 -61.86 -65.71 -3.90
CA LYS A 204 -61.44 -64.89 -2.75
C LYS A 204 -59.93 -64.60 -2.80
N LEU A 205 -59.10 -65.61 -3.06
CA LEU A 205 -57.67 -65.44 -3.19
C LEU A 205 -57.30 -64.48 -4.33
N SER A 206 -58.01 -64.54 -5.45
CA SER A 206 -57.87 -63.62 -6.55
C SER A 206 -58.20 -62.16 -6.16
N VAL A 207 -59.28 -61.94 -5.35
CA VAL A 207 -59.62 -60.66 -4.79
C VAL A 207 -58.51 -60.15 -3.91
N ASP A 208 -57.97 -60.97 -3.00
CA ASP A 208 -56.89 -60.58 -2.09
C ASP A 208 -55.62 -60.27 -2.84
N GLU A 209 -55.27 -61.07 -3.87
CA GLU A 209 -54.12 -60.73 -4.74
C GLU A 209 -54.27 -59.42 -5.45
N MET A 210 -55.40 -59.11 -6.08
CA MET A 210 -55.68 -57.90 -6.80
C MET A 210 -55.74 -56.68 -5.84
N ALA A 211 -56.27 -56.85 -4.63
CA ALA A 211 -56.27 -55.84 -3.58
C ALA A 211 -54.89 -55.52 -3.12
N ALA A 212 -54.03 -56.51 -2.90
CA ALA A 212 -52.63 -56.34 -2.53
C ALA A 212 -51.86 -55.56 -3.64
N ARG A 213 -52.08 -56.01 -4.88
CA ARG A 213 -51.47 -55.32 -6.06
C ARG A 213 -51.90 -53.87 -6.19
N TYR A 214 -53.18 -53.56 -6.03
CA TYR A 214 -53.69 -52.18 -6.07
C TYR A 214 -53.09 -51.32 -4.94
N LYS A 215 -53.04 -51.86 -3.73
CA LYS A 215 -52.43 -51.20 -2.57
C LYS A 215 -50.94 -50.97 -2.76
N GLN A 216 -50.20 -51.93 -3.34
CA GLN A 216 -48.80 -51.79 -3.68
C GLN A 216 -48.57 -50.63 -4.68
N VAL A 217 -49.32 -50.58 -5.80
CA VAL A 217 -49.22 -49.55 -6.81
C VAL A 217 -49.51 -48.19 -6.20
N GLN A 218 -50.47 -48.05 -5.29
CA GLN A 218 -50.74 -46.81 -4.57
C GLN A 218 -49.55 -46.40 -3.69
N ALA A 219 -48.94 -47.33 -2.95
CA ALA A 219 -47.78 -47.03 -2.10
C ALA A 219 -46.56 -46.62 -2.94
N ASP A 220 -46.26 -47.34 -4.01
CA ASP A 220 -45.15 -47.02 -4.94
C ASP A 220 -45.31 -45.64 -5.58
N THR A 221 -46.58 -45.25 -5.85
CA THR A 221 -46.91 -43.93 -6.37
C THR A 221 -46.45 -42.82 -5.45
N GLN A 222 -46.67 -42.96 -4.14
CA GLN A 222 -46.24 -41.92 -3.18
C GLN A 222 -44.74 -41.75 -3.17
N PHE A 223 -43.98 -42.83 -3.24
CA PHE A 223 -42.50 -42.76 -3.31
C PHE A 223 -42.01 -42.15 -4.61
N LYS A 224 -42.65 -42.43 -5.75
CA LYS A 224 -42.30 -41.80 -7.04
C LYS A 224 -42.56 -40.30 -7.04
N LEU A 225 -43.72 -39.88 -6.51
CA LEU A 225 -44.04 -38.44 -6.38
C LEU A 225 -43.03 -37.70 -5.49
N ALA A 226 -42.64 -38.32 -4.37
CA ALA A 226 -41.58 -37.74 -3.51
C ALA A 226 -40.24 -37.68 -4.22
N GLY A 227 -39.89 -38.69 -5.04
CA GLY A 227 -38.70 -38.66 -5.90
C GLY A 227 -38.74 -37.52 -6.92
N TYR A 228 -39.83 -37.36 -7.63
CA TYR A 228 -40.00 -36.27 -8.60
C TYR A 228 -39.85 -34.86 -7.97
N ALA A 229 -40.48 -34.66 -6.80
CA ALA A 229 -40.34 -33.42 -6.06
C ALA A 229 -38.88 -33.14 -5.67
N SER A 230 -38.14 -34.20 -5.28
CA SER A 230 -36.75 -34.10 -4.90
C SER A 230 -35.83 -33.74 -6.08
N GLU A 231 -36.07 -34.33 -7.25
CA GLU A 231 -35.34 -34.05 -8.49
C GLU A 231 -35.50 -32.58 -8.92
N ILE A 232 -36.74 -32.08 -8.96
CA ILE A 232 -36.99 -30.68 -9.27
C ILE A 232 -36.32 -29.75 -8.25
N LYS A 233 -36.34 -30.12 -6.96
CA LYS A 233 -35.66 -29.36 -5.92
C LYS A 233 -34.14 -29.32 -6.14
N ILE A 234 -33.51 -30.42 -6.54
CA ILE A 234 -32.09 -30.48 -6.84
C ILE A 234 -31.73 -29.55 -8.03
N LEU A 235 -32.47 -29.63 -9.14
CA LEU A 235 -32.30 -28.73 -10.28
C LEU A 235 -32.52 -27.28 -9.91
N GLY A 236 -33.53 -26.97 -9.09
CA GLY A 236 -33.80 -25.65 -8.55
C GLY A 236 -32.68 -25.09 -7.67
N ILE A 237 -32.00 -25.96 -6.90
CA ILE A 237 -30.81 -25.57 -6.12
C ILE A 237 -29.66 -25.17 -7.05
N THR A 238 -29.45 -25.93 -8.14
CA THR A 238 -28.43 -25.59 -9.15
C THR A 238 -28.69 -24.23 -9.78
N LYS A 239 -29.91 -23.97 -10.27
CA LYS A 239 -30.32 -22.65 -10.77
C LYS A 239 -30.08 -21.55 -9.73
N THR A 240 -30.47 -21.77 -8.48
CA THR A 240 -30.28 -20.80 -7.39
C THR A 240 -28.81 -20.53 -7.12
N ARG A 241 -27.94 -21.53 -7.26
CA ARG A 241 -26.49 -21.37 -7.13
C ARG A 241 -25.95 -20.42 -8.20
N HIS A 242 -26.31 -20.59 -9.48
CA HIS A 242 -25.90 -19.70 -10.57
C HIS A 242 -26.43 -18.28 -10.39
N LEU A 243 -27.70 -18.10 -9.97
CA LEU A 243 -28.25 -16.81 -9.65
C LEU A 243 -27.48 -16.07 -8.55
N ARG A 244 -27.09 -16.78 -7.47
CA ARG A 244 -26.26 -16.22 -6.40
C ARG A 244 -24.85 -15.88 -6.88
N HIS A 245 -24.31 -16.67 -7.80
CA HIS A 245 -23.01 -16.44 -8.42
C HIS A 245 -23.06 -15.13 -9.21
N ARG A 246 -24.03 -14.96 -10.10
CA ARG A 246 -24.25 -13.72 -10.84
C ARG A 246 -24.40 -12.49 -9.94
N ALA A 247 -25.22 -12.60 -8.89
CA ALA A 247 -25.41 -11.48 -7.96
C ALA A 247 -24.11 -11.05 -7.24
N ARG A 248 -23.20 -11.99 -6.95
CA ARG A 248 -21.89 -11.66 -6.38
C ARG A 248 -21.03 -10.88 -7.35
N HIS A 249 -20.91 -11.32 -8.60
CA HIS A 249 -20.13 -10.62 -9.61
C HIS A 249 -20.70 -9.25 -9.96
N GLN A 250 -22.03 -9.09 -9.98
CA GLN A 250 -22.67 -7.78 -10.11
C GLN A 250 -22.26 -6.82 -8.99
N ALA A 251 -22.19 -7.32 -7.75
CA ALA A 251 -21.73 -6.53 -6.61
C ALA A 251 -20.23 -6.19 -6.70
N ASP A 252 -19.42 -7.08 -7.25
CA ASP A 252 -17.97 -6.85 -7.43
C ASP A 252 -17.72 -5.81 -8.53
N LEU A 253 -18.47 -5.82 -9.64
CA LEU A 253 -18.41 -4.81 -10.69
C LEU A 253 -18.66 -3.39 -10.16
N VAL A 254 -19.62 -3.25 -9.26
CA VAL A 254 -19.89 -1.95 -8.60
C VAL A 254 -18.68 -1.49 -7.78
N ARG A 255 -17.99 -2.42 -7.11
CA ARG A 255 -16.80 -2.13 -6.29
C ARG A 255 -15.55 -1.85 -7.12
N PHE A 256 -15.50 -2.24 -8.38
CA PHE A 256 -14.37 -1.97 -9.28
C PHE A 256 -14.23 -0.48 -9.63
N LYS A 257 -15.30 0.28 -9.46
CA LYS A 257 -15.26 1.75 -9.45
C LYS A 257 -15.05 2.22 -8.02
N ILE A 258 -13.86 2.71 -7.73
CA ILE A 258 -13.43 3.09 -6.39
C ILE A 258 -13.54 4.61 -6.27
N PHE A 259 -14.30 5.06 -5.29
CA PHE A 259 -14.59 6.47 -5.06
C PHE A 259 -13.87 6.99 -3.82
N ALA A 260 -13.54 8.28 -3.83
CA ALA A 260 -12.95 8.95 -2.68
C ALA A 260 -13.88 8.91 -1.46
N PRO A 261 -13.41 8.41 -0.31
CA PRO A 261 -14.24 8.33 0.90
C PRO A 261 -14.44 9.68 1.60
N MET A 262 -13.54 10.65 1.33
CA MET A 262 -13.55 11.99 1.92
C MET A 262 -12.93 13.00 0.95
N ASP A 263 -13.14 14.30 1.23
CA ASP A 263 -12.43 15.38 0.54
C ASP A 263 -10.96 15.40 0.98
N GLY A 264 -10.03 15.59 0.04
CA GLY A 264 -8.61 15.64 0.38
C GLY A 264 -7.67 15.54 -0.80
N LEU A 265 -6.43 15.15 -0.52
CA LEU A 265 -5.39 14.85 -1.50
C LEU A 265 -5.25 13.34 -1.68
N ALA A 266 -5.23 12.89 -2.92
CA ALA A 266 -4.92 11.50 -3.26
C ALA A 266 -3.41 11.28 -3.15
N VAL A 267 -2.98 10.28 -2.37
CA VAL A 267 -1.58 9.89 -2.21
C VAL A 267 -1.44 8.43 -2.58
N VAL A 268 -0.84 8.18 -3.73
CA VAL A 268 -0.59 6.81 -4.22
C VAL A 268 0.51 6.17 -3.38
N GLN A 269 0.30 4.94 -2.94
CA GLN A 269 1.26 4.22 -2.11
C GLN A 269 2.30 3.52 -2.98
N PRO A 270 3.56 3.43 -2.52
CA PRO A 270 4.55 2.65 -3.21
C PRO A 270 4.30 1.14 -3.05
N LEU A 271 4.64 0.38 -4.08
CA LEU A 271 4.60 -1.08 -4.11
C LEU A 271 6.03 -1.61 -4.24
N PHE A 272 6.34 -2.65 -3.46
CA PHE A 272 7.61 -3.34 -3.58
C PHE A 272 7.60 -4.27 -4.80
N ARG A 273 8.44 -3.95 -5.80
CA ARG A 273 8.54 -4.72 -7.04
C ARG A 273 10.00 -4.92 -7.41
N GLY A 274 10.41 -6.16 -7.65
CA GLY A 274 11.76 -6.47 -8.13
C GLY A 274 12.93 -6.03 -7.25
N GLY A 275 12.69 -5.79 -5.95
CA GLY A 275 13.72 -5.32 -5.02
C GLY A 275 13.66 -3.81 -4.75
N GLU A 276 12.82 -3.05 -5.44
CA GLU A 276 12.69 -1.62 -5.31
C GLU A 276 11.25 -1.20 -4.96
N MET A 277 11.13 -0.04 -4.30
CA MET A 277 9.84 0.59 -4.01
C MET A 277 9.47 1.51 -5.17
N THR A 278 8.44 1.14 -5.93
CA THR A 278 7.93 1.93 -7.05
C THR A 278 6.51 2.39 -6.79
N SER A 279 6.14 3.58 -7.23
CA SER A 279 4.75 4.05 -7.15
C SER A 279 3.85 3.22 -8.05
N ILE A 280 2.68 2.87 -7.55
CA ILE A 280 1.65 2.16 -8.32
C ILE A 280 1.20 3.04 -9.48
N GLN A 281 1.04 2.44 -10.65
CA GLN A 281 0.65 3.10 -11.89
C GLN A 281 -0.54 2.40 -12.56
N GLN A 282 -1.15 3.10 -13.49
CA GLN A 282 -2.16 2.52 -14.37
C GLN A 282 -1.56 1.33 -15.15
N GLY A 283 -2.29 0.23 -15.24
CA GLY A 283 -1.84 -1.04 -15.82
C GLY A 283 -1.24 -2.01 -14.80
N ASP A 284 -1.00 -1.58 -13.55
CA ASP A 284 -0.50 -2.46 -12.50
C ASP A 284 -1.55 -3.42 -11.98
N GLN A 285 -1.09 -4.57 -11.52
CA GLN A 285 -1.93 -5.58 -10.90
C GLN A 285 -1.98 -5.39 -9.38
N LEU A 286 -3.18 -5.31 -8.85
CA LEU A 286 -3.45 -5.21 -7.41
C LEU A 286 -3.97 -6.54 -6.86
N GLY A 287 -3.47 -6.93 -5.71
CA GLY A 287 -4.03 -8.03 -4.94
C GLY A 287 -5.33 -7.64 -4.20
N PRO A 288 -6.23 -8.58 -3.91
CA PRO A 288 -7.43 -8.32 -3.13
C PRO A 288 -7.09 -7.72 -1.75
N GLY A 289 -7.73 -6.60 -1.40
CA GLY A 289 -7.49 -5.88 -0.14
C GLY A 289 -6.17 -5.11 -0.07
N GLN A 290 -5.39 -5.07 -1.12
CA GLN A 290 -4.12 -4.34 -1.15
C GLN A 290 -4.36 -2.84 -1.03
N LEU A 291 -3.62 -2.20 -0.12
CA LEU A 291 -3.58 -0.74 -0.01
C LEU A 291 -2.81 -0.16 -1.19
N PHE A 292 -3.43 0.70 -1.98
CA PHE A 292 -2.79 1.32 -3.14
C PHE A 292 -2.83 2.86 -3.12
N MET A 293 -3.73 3.45 -2.34
CA MET A 293 -3.89 4.90 -2.22
C MET A 293 -4.34 5.27 -0.81
N LYS A 294 -4.00 6.49 -0.39
CA LYS A 294 -4.61 7.16 0.78
C LYS A 294 -5.23 8.47 0.33
N VAL A 295 -6.38 8.81 0.87
CA VAL A 295 -6.93 10.17 0.77
C VAL A 295 -6.66 10.85 2.08
N VAL A 296 -5.93 11.98 2.04
CA VAL A 296 -5.44 12.70 3.22
C VAL A 296 -6.06 14.10 3.31
N ASP A 297 -6.37 14.54 4.51
CA ASP A 297 -6.84 15.90 4.76
C ASP A 297 -5.63 16.84 4.87
N PRO A 298 -5.42 17.76 3.90
CA PRO A 298 -4.27 18.65 3.92
C PRO A 298 -4.37 19.77 4.97
N THR A 299 -5.51 19.93 5.62
CA THR A 299 -5.71 21.00 6.63
C THR A 299 -5.20 20.60 8.01
N LYS A 300 -5.00 19.30 8.25
CA LYS A 300 -4.61 18.75 9.54
C LYS A 300 -3.29 17.98 9.42
N MET A 301 -2.22 18.73 9.18
CA MET A 301 -0.89 18.14 9.02
C MET A 301 -0.15 18.04 10.35
N VAL A 302 0.67 17.01 10.46
CA VAL A 302 1.58 16.77 11.59
C VAL A 302 2.96 16.44 11.06
N ILE A 303 3.99 16.65 11.88
CA ILE A 303 5.32 16.07 11.65
C ILE A 303 5.40 14.80 12.48
N GLU A 304 5.66 13.68 11.85
CA GLU A 304 5.99 12.42 12.51
C GLU A 304 7.50 12.28 12.58
N GLY A 305 8.05 12.41 13.77
CA GLY A 305 9.49 12.33 14.02
C GLY A 305 9.80 11.46 15.23
N ASN A 306 11.10 11.32 15.48
CA ASN A 306 11.58 10.55 16.62
C ASN A 306 12.46 11.42 17.52
N ILE A 307 12.33 11.25 18.81
CA ILE A 307 13.21 11.84 19.82
C ILE A 307 14.03 10.75 20.49
N ASN A 308 15.23 11.11 20.98
CA ASN A 308 16.02 10.20 21.78
C ASN A 308 15.34 9.97 23.14
N GLN A 309 15.48 8.78 23.69
CA GLN A 309 14.96 8.45 25.01
C GLN A 309 15.51 9.38 26.11
N THR A 310 16.74 9.87 25.98
CA THR A 310 17.36 10.82 26.93
C THR A 310 16.59 12.12 27.03
N ASP A 311 16.05 12.61 25.91
CA ASP A 311 15.37 13.89 25.81
C ASP A 311 13.87 13.77 26.16
N SER A 312 13.35 12.55 26.19
CA SER A 312 11.92 12.29 26.38
C SER A 312 11.36 12.84 27.71
N SER A 313 12.19 12.91 28.74
CA SER A 313 11.80 13.44 30.04
C SER A 313 11.45 14.93 30.03
N ALA A 314 11.99 15.69 29.08
CA ALA A 314 11.76 17.12 28.90
C ALA A 314 10.55 17.44 28.00
N PHE A 315 10.05 16.44 27.22
CA PHE A 315 8.92 16.64 26.35
C PHE A 315 7.58 16.58 27.08
N ARG A 316 6.69 17.50 26.76
CA ARG A 316 5.32 17.55 27.27
C ARG A 316 4.36 17.86 26.11
N LEU A 317 3.13 17.38 26.22
CA LEU A 317 2.05 17.73 25.28
C LEU A 317 1.78 19.24 25.34
N GLY A 318 1.50 19.83 24.18
CA GLY A 318 1.19 21.25 24.05
C GLY A 318 2.42 22.19 24.02
N GLN A 319 3.66 21.65 24.09
CA GLN A 319 4.86 22.47 23.91
C GLN A 319 4.90 23.06 22.50
N LYS A 320 5.26 24.34 22.40
CA LYS A 320 5.37 25.05 21.13
C LYS A 320 6.62 24.65 20.38
N ALA A 321 6.51 24.58 19.06
CA ALA A 321 7.60 24.28 18.14
C ALA A 321 7.64 25.25 16.98
N ASN A 322 8.84 25.58 16.53
CA ASN A 322 9.06 26.25 15.26
C ASN A 322 9.43 25.21 14.20
N ILE A 323 8.67 25.19 13.11
CA ILE A 323 8.77 24.18 12.06
C ILE A 323 9.43 24.78 10.83
N ARG A 324 10.40 24.06 10.28
CA ARG A 324 11.08 24.37 9.01
C ARG A 324 11.01 23.18 8.09
N PHE A 325 10.88 23.44 6.82
CA PHE A 325 10.80 22.43 5.77
C PHE A 325 12.05 22.47 4.90
N ASP A 326 12.65 21.32 4.64
CA ASP A 326 13.89 21.23 3.87
C ASP A 326 13.66 21.64 2.41
N ALA A 327 12.49 21.30 1.84
CA ALA A 327 12.10 21.66 0.48
C ALA A 327 11.78 23.18 0.33
N TYR A 328 11.39 23.85 1.43
CA TYR A 328 10.96 25.25 1.43
C TYR A 328 11.61 26.03 2.59
N PRO A 329 12.91 26.36 2.51
CA PRO A 329 13.65 26.98 3.62
C PRO A 329 13.09 28.32 4.09
N ALA A 330 12.41 29.07 3.21
CA ALA A 330 11.76 30.34 3.54
C ALA A 330 10.42 30.15 4.28
N MET A 331 9.82 28.95 4.24
CA MET A 331 8.56 28.64 4.90
C MET A 331 8.82 28.19 6.34
N THR A 332 8.39 29.02 7.29
CA THR A 332 8.40 28.67 8.72
C THR A 332 6.98 28.67 9.25
N LEU A 333 6.58 27.58 9.87
CA LEU A 333 5.28 27.46 10.51
C LEU A 333 5.48 27.19 12.01
N THR A 334 4.43 27.46 12.78
CA THR A 334 4.42 27.12 14.20
C THR A 334 3.70 25.78 14.39
N GLY A 335 4.04 25.09 15.47
CA GLY A 335 3.38 23.84 15.81
C GLY A 335 3.33 23.61 17.30
N GLU A 336 2.64 22.54 17.66
CA GLU A 336 2.52 22.10 19.05
C GLU A 336 2.70 20.58 19.13
N VAL A 337 3.34 20.11 20.21
CA VAL A 337 3.48 18.66 20.46
C VAL A 337 2.09 18.05 20.71
N ASP A 338 1.63 17.25 19.75
CA ASP A 338 0.30 16.63 19.74
C ASP A 338 0.28 15.28 20.49
N SER A 339 1.31 14.46 20.27
CA SER A 339 1.40 13.17 20.95
C SER A 339 2.85 12.71 21.09
N ILE A 340 3.08 11.93 22.14
CA ILE A 340 4.35 11.27 22.45
C ILE A 340 4.03 9.80 22.65
N ALA A 341 4.70 8.91 21.94
CA ALA A 341 4.45 7.48 22.05
C ALA A 341 4.87 6.96 23.43
N ALA A 342 4.06 6.09 24.01
CA ALA A 342 4.35 5.46 25.30
C ALA A 342 5.40 4.34 25.19
N LEU A 343 5.67 3.84 23.98
CA LEU A 343 6.63 2.77 23.72
C LEU A 343 7.78 3.30 22.87
N ALA A 344 8.99 3.06 23.36
CA ALA A 344 10.20 3.34 22.60
C ALA A 344 10.36 2.28 21.49
N THR A 345 10.60 2.75 20.28
CA THR A 345 10.86 1.91 19.12
C THR A 345 12.36 1.81 18.86
N LYS A 346 12.76 0.74 18.21
CA LYS A 346 14.13 0.50 17.79
C LYS A 346 14.20 0.80 16.28
N GLY A 347 15.16 1.59 15.85
CA GLY A 347 15.43 1.78 14.41
C GLY A 347 15.93 0.49 13.77
N PHE A 348 15.55 0.24 12.51
CA PHE A 348 15.89 -1.03 11.82
C PHE A 348 17.41 -1.20 11.58
N ARG A 349 18.19 -0.09 11.61
CA ARG A 349 19.66 -0.06 11.41
C ARG A 349 20.43 0.53 12.59
N GLU A 350 19.76 0.83 13.70
CA GLU A 350 20.38 1.41 14.87
C GLU A 350 20.94 0.36 15.83
N ASN A 351 21.96 0.74 16.60
CA ASN A 351 22.52 -0.11 17.64
C ASN A 351 21.44 -0.52 18.65
N PHE A 352 21.52 -1.74 19.15
CA PHE A 352 20.52 -2.37 20.02
C PHE A 352 20.14 -1.55 21.26
N TYR A 353 21.04 -0.69 21.72
CA TYR A 353 20.87 0.13 22.94
C TYR A 353 20.24 1.51 22.68
N ILE A 354 20.19 1.97 21.44
CA ILE A 354 19.58 3.27 21.12
C ILE A 354 18.07 3.08 20.97
N ARG A 355 17.32 3.77 21.82
CA ARG A 355 15.87 3.77 21.80
C ARG A 355 15.37 5.15 21.42
N SER A 356 14.45 5.20 20.48
CA SER A 356 13.78 6.43 20.07
C SER A 356 12.28 6.36 20.38
N LEU A 357 11.69 7.48 20.75
CA LEU A 357 10.26 7.61 20.97
C LEU A 357 9.66 8.39 19.79
N PRO A 358 8.66 7.81 19.12
CA PRO A 358 7.88 8.54 18.13
C PRO A 358 7.13 9.72 18.77
N VAL A 359 7.25 10.88 18.14
CA VAL A 359 6.56 12.11 18.55
C VAL A 359 5.85 12.69 17.34
N ARG A 360 4.64 13.20 17.56
CA ARG A 360 3.89 13.96 16.58
C ARG A 360 3.81 15.42 17.00
N VAL A 361 4.17 16.31 16.08
CA VAL A 361 4.04 17.75 16.24
C VAL A 361 2.97 18.24 15.27
N ALA A 362 1.84 18.71 15.77
CA ALA A 362 0.78 19.28 14.96
C ALA A 362 1.23 20.61 14.36
N ILE A 363 1.01 20.83 13.08
CA ILE A 363 1.31 22.06 12.37
C ILE A 363 0.13 23.01 12.54
N VAL A 364 0.40 24.20 13.02
CA VAL A 364 -0.61 25.27 13.15
C VAL A 364 -0.50 26.18 11.92
N GLY A 365 -1.56 26.23 11.14
CA GLY A 365 -1.61 26.94 9.87
C GLY A 365 -1.77 25.99 8.68
N SER A 366 -2.02 26.55 7.52
CA SER A 366 -2.18 25.82 6.26
C SER A 366 -1.46 26.57 5.16
N ASP A 367 -0.67 25.86 4.39
CA ASP A 367 0.01 26.38 3.20
C ASP A 367 -0.29 25.46 2.01
N PRO A 368 -0.54 26.00 0.81
CA PRO A 368 -0.81 25.17 -0.39
C PRO A 368 0.32 24.21 -0.76
N ASN A 369 1.57 24.53 -0.39
CA ASN A 369 2.75 23.71 -0.65
C ASN A 369 2.97 22.62 0.41
N LEU A 370 2.16 22.63 1.49
CA LEU A 370 2.27 21.63 2.55
C LEU A 370 1.59 20.35 2.10
N ILE A 371 2.41 19.40 1.67
CA ILE A 371 1.98 18.05 1.25
C ILE A 371 2.55 16.99 2.20
N PRO A 372 1.99 15.78 2.25
CA PRO A 372 2.58 14.66 2.96
C PRO A 372 3.97 14.27 2.42
N ASP A 373 4.75 13.60 3.26
CA ASP A 373 6.11 13.08 2.97
C ASP A 373 7.19 14.14 2.70
N LEU A 374 6.96 15.42 3.08
CA LEU A 374 8.03 16.42 3.10
C LEU A 374 8.93 16.23 4.33
N SER A 375 10.24 16.31 4.10
CA SER A 375 11.20 16.39 5.19
C SER A 375 11.06 17.71 5.93
N ALA A 376 10.90 17.64 7.24
CA ALA A 376 10.73 18.80 8.09
C ALA A 376 11.45 18.62 9.44
N SER A 377 11.81 19.73 10.04
CA SER A 377 12.36 19.79 11.38
C SER A 377 11.51 20.71 12.27
N ALA A 378 11.21 20.26 13.47
CA ALA A 378 10.50 21.01 14.50
C ALA A 378 11.44 21.28 15.67
N ASP A 379 11.74 22.54 15.92
CA ASP A 379 12.51 22.99 17.10
C ASP A 379 11.53 23.20 18.25
N VAL A 380 11.36 22.15 19.10
CA VAL A 380 10.43 22.14 20.23
C VAL A 380 11.06 22.86 21.43
N THR A 381 10.36 23.84 21.99
CA THR A 381 10.80 24.57 23.17
C THR A 381 10.54 23.74 24.43
N ILE A 382 11.61 23.24 25.06
CA ILE A 382 11.54 22.43 26.29
C ILE A 382 11.79 23.25 27.54
N GLY A 383 12.45 24.40 27.44
CA GLY A 383 12.74 25.29 28.56
C GLY A 383 12.80 26.76 28.09
N ARG A 384 12.44 27.66 29.01
CA ARG A 384 12.46 29.11 28.82
C ARG A 384 13.01 29.76 30.07
N VAL A 385 14.05 30.57 29.88
CA VAL A 385 14.63 31.39 30.94
C VAL A 385 14.49 32.85 30.57
N GLU A 386 13.66 33.59 31.28
CA GLU A 386 13.46 35.02 31.08
C GLU A 386 14.61 35.83 31.72
N ASN A 387 14.98 36.93 31.09
CA ASN A 387 16.05 37.81 31.55
C ASN A 387 17.43 37.14 31.71
N ALA A 388 17.72 36.12 30.91
CA ALA A 388 19.01 35.46 30.89
C ALA A 388 20.09 36.42 30.35
N THR A 389 21.25 36.41 30.95
CA THR A 389 22.44 37.10 30.39
C THR A 389 23.04 36.18 29.34
N MET A 390 22.99 36.62 28.08
CA MET A 390 23.41 35.82 26.94
C MET A 390 24.72 36.33 26.34
N LEU A 391 25.58 35.39 26.01
CA LEU A 391 26.81 35.61 25.25
C LEU A 391 27.04 34.46 24.27
N PRO A 392 27.70 34.70 23.15
CA PRO A 392 28.05 33.62 22.22
C PRO A 392 29.00 32.60 22.86
N LEU A 393 28.79 31.32 22.50
CA LEU A 393 29.62 30.24 23.02
C LEU A 393 31.13 30.46 22.81
N GLY A 394 31.51 31.12 21.71
CA GLY A 394 32.91 31.46 21.39
C GLY A 394 33.55 32.49 22.33
N ALA A 395 32.78 33.12 23.24
CA ALA A 395 33.28 34.03 24.27
C ALA A 395 33.56 33.34 25.60
N ILE A 396 33.20 32.04 25.72
CA ILE A 396 33.47 31.23 26.90
C ILE A 396 34.79 30.49 26.71
N HIS A 397 35.71 30.67 27.64
CA HIS A 397 37.00 30.02 27.69
C HIS A 397 37.11 29.07 28.88
N SER A 398 37.87 28.01 28.73
CA SER A 398 38.13 27.10 29.85
C SER A 398 39.53 27.42 30.43
N GLU A 399 39.56 27.82 31.73
CA GLU A 399 40.80 28.07 32.46
C GLU A 399 40.82 27.26 33.76
N ALA A 400 41.85 26.47 33.94
CA ALA A 400 42.00 25.58 35.10
C ALA A 400 40.74 24.68 35.35
N GLY A 401 40.04 24.23 34.29
CA GLY A 401 38.85 23.38 34.40
C GLY A 401 37.56 24.13 34.79
N LYS A 402 37.59 25.47 34.78
CA LYS A 402 36.42 26.34 34.96
C LYS A 402 36.10 27.11 33.70
N GLU A 403 34.84 27.31 33.42
CA GLU A 403 34.39 28.19 32.36
C GLU A 403 34.49 29.64 32.81
N VAL A 404 35.23 30.46 32.05
CA VAL A 404 35.46 31.89 32.33
C VAL A 404 35.16 32.75 31.15
N VAL A 405 34.79 34.01 31.38
CA VAL A 405 34.55 35.02 30.37
C VAL A 405 35.42 36.21 30.72
N TYR A 406 36.19 36.70 29.76
CA TYR A 406 37.00 37.91 29.92
C TYR A 406 36.16 39.15 29.61
N VAL A 407 36.07 40.04 30.58
CA VAL A 407 35.35 41.32 30.43
C VAL A 407 36.37 42.43 30.20
N ARG A 408 36.16 43.25 29.14
CA ARG A 408 36.98 44.42 28.89
C ARG A 408 36.59 45.50 29.91
N SER A 409 37.49 45.78 30.88
CA SER A 409 37.39 46.98 31.70
C SER A 409 37.79 48.15 30.87
N GLY A 410 36.88 49.14 30.77
CA GLY A 410 37.10 50.35 30.02
C GLY A 410 38.23 51.22 30.54
#